data_ad3aaae779946f31ec82bff73e2fab07
#
_entry.id   ad3aaae779946f31ec82bff73e2fab07
#
_cell.length_a   1.000
_cell.length_b   1.000
_cell.length_c   1.000
_cell.angle_alpha   90.00
_cell.angle_beta   90.00
_cell.angle_gamma   90.00
#
_symmetry.space_group_name_H-M   'P 1'
#
loop_
_entity.id
_entity.type
_entity.pdbx_description
1 polymer ?
#
loop_
_entity_poly.entity_id
_entity_poly.type
_entity_poly.pdbx_seq_one_letter_code
_entity_poly.pdbx_strand_id
1 'polypeptide(L)'
;MRTIIYFLLLLSLSANAQTKRALVIGLGEQQDRAWNKINGDKDVAFVQGMLKRAGFKRVTTLVNRQATKTGIVGALKRMAALCKQGDVVYVHYSGHGQQMTDVHDDEKDGLDECWIPYDAYRRASKTYHGERHLTDDELNVYLNAIRNRIGAKGKLLVVIDACHSGDGTRGDDGEVARGVEDTLMVDSVNARGLYEAFEMVRSLFVGDNGKVKVVNDKAKPLAERWITISACRSDQVNIEMKKPTVGKLTYALWKELKDGEKVGNGEFMKRIRRFVNRSSCSRPQQPVMTGEDIGKYNITDILIK
;
A
#
# COMPACT_ATOMS: atom_id res chain seq x y z
N MET A 1 67.21 -6.84 19.95
CA MET A 1 66.33 -6.26 18.93
C MET A 1 64.98 -7.01 18.98
N ARG A 2 63.96 -6.40 19.54
CA ARG A 2 62.60 -6.96 19.57
C ARG A 2 61.78 -6.27 18.50
N THR A 3 61.42 -7.04 17.44
CA THR A 3 60.60 -6.57 16.34
C THR A 3 59.13 -6.62 16.77
N ILE A 4 58.50 -5.46 16.96
CA ILE A 4 57.05 -5.35 17.24
C ILE A 4 56.35 -5.36 15.91
N ILE A 5 55.61 -6.44 15.64
CA ILE A 5 54.70 -6.57 14.47
C ILE A 5 53.37 -5.93 14.88
N TYR A 6 53.05 -4.74 14.32
CA TYR A 6 51.73 -4.13 14.43
C TYR A 6 50.77 -4.83 13.43
N PHE A 7 49.86 -5.64 13.98
CA PHE A 7 48.72 -6.18 13.24
C PHE A 7 47.69 -5.07 13.12
N LEU A 8 47.69 -4.36 11.99
CA LEU A 8 46.60 -3.45 11.62
C LEU A 8 45.34 -4.27 11.30
N LEU A 9 44.44 -4.38 12.27
CA LEU A 9 43.06 -4.86 12.06
C LEU A 9 42.34 -3.79 11.23
N LEU A 10 42.35 -3.96 9.91
CA LEU A 10 41.42 -3.26 9.01
C LEU A 10 40.03 -3.79 9.28
N LEU A 11 39.30 -3.20 10.23
CA LEU A 11 37.87 -3.28 10.32
C LEU A 11 37.31 -2.64 9.06
N SER A 12 37.07 -3.46 8.03
CA SER A 12 36.24 -3.08 6.89
C SER A 12 34.81 -2.85 7.41
N LEU A 13 34.51 -1.63 7.78
CA LEU A 13 33.14 -1.13 7.91
C LEU A 13 32.53 -1.24 6.51
N SER A 14 31.96 -2.41 6.22
CA SER A 14 31.06 -2.56 5.07
C SER A 14 29.92 -1.59 5.32
N ALA A 15 30.05 -0.37 4.82
CA ALA A 15 28.94 0.54 4.71
C ALA A 15 27.90 -0.18 3.86
N ASN A 16 26.93 -0.81 4.51
CA ASN A 16 25.80 -1.39 3.82
C ASN A 16 25.11 -0.25 3.06
N ALA A 17 25.42 -0.11 1.79
CA ALA A 17 24.82 0.92 0.95
C ALA A 17 23.31 0.72 1.00
N GLN A 18 22.60 1.75 1.45
CA GLN A 18 21.15 1.81 1.52
C GLN A 18 20.55 1.39 0.16
N THR A 19 19.76 0.32 0.14
CA THR A 19 19.11 -0.15 -1.07
C THR A 19 17.70 0.42 -1.17
N LYS A 20 17.36 1.00 -2.32
CA LYS A 20 16.00 1.43 -2.65
C LYS A 20 15.27 0.31 -3.37
N ARG A 21 14.17 -0.20 -2.78
CA ARG A 21 13.34 -1.29 -3.29
C ARG A 21 11.91 -0.81 -3.48
N ALA A 22 11.22 -1.31 -4.49
CA ALA A 22 9.82 -0.99 -4.69
C ALA A 22 8.99 -2.20 -5.10
N LEU A 23 7.72 -2.19 -4.68
CA LEU A 23 6.64 -3.03 -5.19
C LEU A 23 5.58 -2.11 -5.80
N VAL A 24 5.28 -2.32 -7.07
CA VAL A 24 4.28 -1.54 -7.82
C VAL A 24 3.20 -2.49 -8.30
N ILE A 25 1.96 -2.23 -7.88
CA ILE A 25 0.79 -3.05 -8.19
C ILE A 25 -0.17 -2.16 -8.97
N GLY A 26 -0.57 -2.60 -10.16
CA GLY A 26 -1.52 -1.87 -11.00
C GLY A 26 -2.54 -2.79 -11.65
N LEU A 27 -3.82 -2.52 -11.39
CA LEU A 27 -4.94 -3.28 -11.93
C LEU A 27 -5.84 -2.39 -12.79
N GLY A 28 -6.04 -2.77 -14.04
CA GLY A 28 -7.02 -2.16 -14.96
C GLY A 28 -8.27 -3.03 -15.12
N GLU A 29 -8.16 -4.29 -14.75
CA GLU A 29 -9.25 -5.27 -14.79
C GLU A 29 -9.10 -6.33 -13.72
N GLN A 30 -10.20 -6.93 -13.32
CA GLN A 30 -10.27 -8.12 -12.47
C GLN A 30 -10.79 -9.33 -13.26
N GLN A 31 -10.63 -10.52 -12.70
CA GLN A 31 -11.16 -11.76 -13.24
C GLN A 31 -12.69 -11.74 -13.24
N ASP A 32 -13.29 -11.24 -12.17
CA ASP A 32 -14.73 -11.05 -12.06
C ASP A 32 -15.16 -9.82 -12.87
N ARG A 33 -16.00 -10.05 -13.88
CA ARG A 33 -16.53 -9.00 -14.77
C ARG A 33 -17.55 -8.06 -14.10
N ALA A 34 -17.96 -8.35 -12.87
CA ALA A 34 -18.80 -7.45 -12.08
C ALA A 34 -18.02 -6.19 -11.65
N TRP A 35 -16.68 -6.24 -11.65
CA TRP A 35 -15.83 -5.07 -11.48
C TRP A 35 -15.78 -4.23 -12.76
N ASN A 36 -15.96 -2.92 -12.60
CA ASN A 36 -15.76 -1.99 -13.72
C ASN A 36 -14.28 -1.95 -14.11
N LYS A 37 -14.00 -1.78 -15.41
CA LYS A 37 -12.64 -1.51 -15.87
C LYS A 37 -12.19 -0.13 -15.43
N ILE A 38 -10.97 -0.07 -14.92
CA ILE A 38 -10.26 1.15 -14.52
C ILE A 38 -8.91 1.21 -15.23
N ASN A 39 -8.03 2.13 -14.86
CA ASN A 39 -6.74 2.30 -15.54
C ASN A 39 -5.54 2.24 -14.57
N GLY A 40 -5.65 1.50 -13.48
CA GLY A 40 -4.55 1.36 -12.51
C GLY A 40 -3.33 0.66 -13.10
N ASP A 41 -3.49 -0.18 -14.11
CA ASP A 41 -2.40 -0.79 -14.87
C ASP A 41 -1.56 0.27 -15.64
N LYS A 42 -2.19 1.35 -16.13
CA LYS A 42 -1.50 2.45 -16.81
C LYS A 42 -0.67 3.32 -15.86
N ASP A 43 -1.04 3.38 -14.59
CA ASP A 43 -0.30 4.12 -13.56
C ASP A 43 1.12 3.58 -13.39
N VAL A 44 1.31 2.29 -13.62
CA VAL A 44 2.59 1.59 -13.45
C VAL A 44 3.72 2.27 -14.21
N ALA A 45 3.47 2.73 -15.44
CA ALA A 45 4.50 3.41 -16.24
C ALA A 45 4.95 4.73 -15.62
N PHE A 46 4.01 5.53 -15.07
CA PHE A 46 4.32 6.77 -14.36
C PHE A 46 5.12 6.52 -13.09
N VAL A 47 4.70 5.52 -12.30
CA VAL A 47 5.38 5.13 -11.06
C VAL A 47 6.79 4.62 -11.36
N GLN A 48 6.97 3.73 -12.34
CA GLN A 48 8.30 3.24 -12.72
C GLN A 48 9.22 4.37 -13.18
N GLY A 49 8.71 5.32 -13.98
CA GLY A 49 9.46 6.50 -14.41
C GLY A 49 9.91 7.37 -13.23
N MET A 50 9.04 7.59 -12.25
CA MET A 50 9.33 8.32 -11.03
C MET A 50 10.40 7.59 -10.19
N LEU A 51 10.22 6.31 -9.94
CA LEU A 51 11.14 5.48 -9.15
C LEU A 51 12.54 5.38 -9.80
N LYS A 52 12.60 5.28 -11.12
CA LYS A 52 13.88 5.30 -11.87
C LYS A 52 14.64 6.60 -11.62
N ARG A 53 13.97 7.76 -11.70
CA ARG A 53 14.59 9.07 -11.38
C ARG A 53 15.04 9.14 -9.93
N ALA A 54 14.26 8.59 -9.00
CA ALA A 54 14.58 8.52 -7.58
C ALA A 54 15.70 7.53 -7.23
N GLY A 55 16.21 6.76 -8.20
CA GLY A 55 17.32 5.83 -8.01
C GLY A 55 16.93 4.46 -7.46
N PHE A 56 15.66 4.05 -7.57
CA PHE A 56 15.25 2.69 -7.26
C PHE A 56 15.75 1.73 -8.34
N LYS A 57 16.59 0.78 -7.94
CA LYS A 57 17.16 -0.23 -8.85
C LYS A 57 16.46 -1.60 -8.74
N ARG A 58 15.71 -1.83 -7.67
CA ARG A 58 15.01 -3.08 -7.37
C ARG A 58 13.50 -2.81 -7.34
N VAL A 59 12.87 -2.90 -8.51
CA VAL A 59 11.43 -2.66 -8.67
C VAL A 59 10.77 -3.96 -9.09
N THR A 60 9.87 -4.47 -8.26
CA THR A 60 8.96 -5.56 -8.58
C THR A 60 7.64 -4.98 -9.03
N THR A 61 7.09 -5.47 -10.13
CA THR A 61 5.83 -4.98 -10.69
C THR A 61 4.86 -6.15 -10.84
N LEU A 62 3.61 -5.95 -10.41
CA LEU A 62 2.49 -6.87 -10.60
C LEU A 62 1.37 -6.13 -11.35
N VAL A 63 0.99 -6.63 -12.52
CA VAL A 63 -0.02 -6.00 -13.38
C VAL A 63 -1.14 -6.99 -13.66
N ASN A 64 -2.38 -6.55 -13.48
CA ASN A 64 -3.59 -7.32 -13.79
C ASN A 64 -3.48 -8.77 -13.27
N ARG A 65 -3.45 -9.78 -14.12
CA ARG A 65 -3.41 -11.21 -13.76
C ARG A 65 -2.26 -11.62 -12.83
N GLN A 66 -1.20 -10.84 -12.75
CA GLN A 66 -0.11 -11.10 -11.81
C GLN A 66 -0.45 -10.63 -10.39
N ALA A 67 -1.35 -9.66 -10.26
CA ALA A 67 -1.76 -9.05 -9.00
C ALA A 67 -2.92 -9.82 -8.32
N THR A 68 -2.86 -11.15 -8.29
CA THR A 68 -3.74 -11.98 -7.45
C THR A 68 -3.40 -11.77 -5.98
N LYS A 69 -4.30 -12.12 -5.05
CA LYS A 69 -4.00 -12.07 -3.61
C LYS A 69 -2.70 -12.81 -3.30
N THR A 70 -2.56 -14.04 -3.77
CA THR A 70 -1.33 -14.83 -3.58
C THR A 70 -0.11 -14.16 -4.20
N GLY A 71 -0.25 -13.52 -5.38
CA GLY A 71 0.82 -12.78 -6.05
C GLY A 71 1.30 -11.59 -5.23
N ILE A 72 0.36 -10.77 -4.73
CA ILE A 72 0.65 -9.58 -3.90
C ILE A 72 1.30 -10.00 -2.58
N VAL A 73 0.68 -10.93 -1.85
CA VAL A 73 1.20 -11.44 -0.57
C VAL A 73 2.59 -12.06 -0.75
N GLY A 74 2.78 -12.86 -1.80
CA GLY A 74 4.08 -13.44 -2.13
C GLY A 74 5.15 -12.38 -2.42
N ALA A 75 4.78 -11.27 -3.09
CA ALA A 75 5.71 -10.17 -3.34
C ALA A 75 6.06 -9.40 -2.06
N LEU A 76 5.10 -9.13 -1.18
CA LEU A 76 5.33 -8.50 0.13
C LEU A 76 6.23 -9.37 1.03
N LYS A 77 5.98 -10.69 1.10
CA LYS A 77 6.82 -11.65 1.82
C LYS A 77 8.26 -11.66 1.29
N ARG A 78 8.44 -11.71 -0.02
CA ARG A 78 9.78 -11.64 -0.65
C ARG A 78 10.47 -10.30 -0.37
N MET A 79 9.70 -9.19 -0.41
CA MET A 79 10.23 -7.87 -0.08
C MET A 79 10.77 -7.86 1.35
N ALA A 80 9.99 -8.33 2.33
CA ALA A 80 10.43 -8.44 3.73
C ALA A 80 11.70 -9.29 3.87
N ALA A 81 11.77 -10.44 3.19
CA ALA A 81 12.94 -11.34 3.24
C ALA A 81 14.23 -10.70 2.66
N LEU A 82 14.08 -9.84 1.63
CA LEU A 82 15.20 -9.20 0.95
C LEU A 82 15.65 -7.89 1.62
N CYS A 83 14.82 -7.30 2.47
CA CYS A 83 15.13 -6.04 3.16
C CYS A 83 16.21 -6.20 4.21
N LYS A 84 17.02 -5.16 4.36
CA LYS A 84 18.09 -5.02 5.35
C LYS A 84 17.94 -3.71 6.13
N GLN A 85 18.60 -3.63 7.26
CA GLN A 85 18.64 -2.42 8.08
C GLN A 85 19.04 -1.19 7.25
N GLY A 86 18.22 -0.14 7.33
CA GLY A 86 18.46 1.13 6.63
C GLY A 86 17.92 1.17 5.19
N ASP A 87 17.37 0.08 4.63
CA ASP A 87 16.79 0.09 3.28
C ASP A 87 15.61 1.08 3.19
N VAL A 88 15.38 1.58 1.98
CA VAL A 88 14.22 2.39 1.61
C VAL A 88 13.26 1.55 0.79
N VAL A 89 12.03 1.46 1.25
CA VAL A 89 10.97 0.68 0.60
C VAL A 89 9.83 1.58 0.16
N TYR A 90 9.36 1.36 -1.07
CA TYR A 90 8.20 2.00 -1.65
C TYR A 90 7.20 0.93 -2.08
N VAL A 91 5.96 1.05 -1.64
CA VAL A 91 4.86 0.18 -2.07
C VAL A 91 3.80 1.05 -2.72
N HIS A 92 3.35 0.68 -3.92
CA HIS A 92 2.31 1.39 -4.64
C HIS A 92 1.21 0.42 -5.04
N TYR A 93 -0.02 0.78 -4.72
CA TYR A 93 -1.20 0.09 -5.18
C TYR A 93 -2.09 1.05 -5.98
N SER A 94 -2.41 0.68 -7.20
CA SER A 94 -3.39 1.34 -8.06
C SER A 94 -4.43 0.32 -8.51
N GLY A 95 -5.65 0.44 -8.00
CA GLY A 95 -6.69 -0.55 -8.23
C GLY A 95 -8.02 -0.14 -7.65
N HIS A 96 -8.96 -1.08 -7.59
CA HIS A 96 -10.19 -0.92 -6.83
C HIS A 96 -9.95 -1.07 -5.34
N GLY A 97 -10.77 -0.39 -4.55
CA GLY A 97 -10.98 -0.66 -3.14
C GLY A 97 -12.45 -1.00 -2.88
N GLN A 98 -12.70 -1.70 -1.79
CA GLN A 98 -14.03 -2.04 -1.29
C GLN A 98 -13.96 -2.19 0.23
N GLN A 99 -15.06 -1.87 0.92
CA GLN A 99 -15.23 -2.24 2.31
C GLN A 99 -15.79 -3.66 2.43
N MET A 100 -15.39 -4.37 3.47
CA MET A 100 -15.97 -5.66 3.85
C MET A 100 -16.26 -5.71 5.36
N THR A 101 -17.02 -6.70 5.80
CA THR A 101 -17.26 -6.91 7.24
C THR A 101 -15.93 -7.02 7.98
N ASP A 102 -15.76 -6.20 9.03
CA ASP A 102 -14.65 -6.33 9.97
C ASP A 102 -14.74 -7.68 10.68
N VAL A 103 -13.73 -8.53 10.46
CA VAL A 103 -13.66 -9.87 11.06
C VAL A 103 -12.92 -9.87 12.39
N HIS A 104 -12.28 -8.76 12.77
CA HIS A 104 -11.47 -8.60 13.97
C HIS A 104 -12.22 -7.83 15.08
N ASP A 105 -13.32 -7.17 14.73
CA ASP A 105 -14.15 -6.33 15.64
C ASP A 105 -13.30 -5.22 16.31
N ASP A 106 -12.37 -4.63 15.53
CA ASP A 106 -11.49 -3.55 15.98
C ASP A 106 -11.77 -2.20 15.30
N GLU A 107 -12.54 -2.19 14.20
CA GLU A 107 -13.00 -0.98 13.55
C GLU A 107 -14.32 -0.46 14.15
N LYS A 108 -14.42 0.89 14.27
CA LYS A 108 -15.59 1.53 14.90
C LYS A 108 -16.87 1.42 14.10
N ASP A 109 -16.76 1.35 12.79
CA ASP A 109 -17.89 1.21 11.84
C ASP A 109 -18.17 -0.24 11.48
N GLY A 110 -17.33 -1.19 11.96
CA GLY A 110 -17.45 -2.62 11.71
C GLY A 110 -17.05 -3.04 10.30
N LEU A 111 -16.20 -2.24 9.62
CA LEU A 111 -15.81 -2.46 8.23
C LEU A 111 -14.29 -2.35 8.03
N ASP A 112 -13.69 -3.38 7.42
CA ASP A 112 -12.30 -3.37 6.93
C ASP A 112 -12.21 -2.70 5.56
N GLU A 113 -11.15 -1.93 5.30
CA GLU A 113 -10.80 -1.46 3.98
C GLU A 113 -9.93 -2.48 3.23
N CYS A 114 -10.32 -2.79 2.00
CA CYS A 114 -9.64 -3.83 1.22
C CYS A 114 -9.01 -3.31 -0.06
N TRP A 115 -7.80 -3.74 -0.36
CA TRP A 115 -7.31 -3.78 -1.75
C TRP A 115 -7.98 -4.94 -2.48
N ILE A 116 -8.33 -4.72 -3.75
CA ILE A 116 -9.02 -5.71 -4.56
C ILE A 116 -8.06 -6.36 -5.56
N PRO A 117 -7.52 -7.55 -5.24
CA PRO A 117 -6.68 -8.31 -6.15
C PRO A 117 -7.42 -8.73 -7.43
N TYR A 118 -6.65 -9.16 -8.43
CA TYR A 118 -7.20 -9.60 -9.72
C TYR A 118 -8.23 -10.71 -9.60
N ASP A 119 -8.04 -11.64 -8.66
CA ASP A 119 -8.86 -12.83 -8.44
C ASP A 119 -9.98 -12.65 -7.40
N ALA A 120 -10.15 -11.45 -6.84
CA ALA A 120 -11.24 -11.14 -5.91
C ALA A 120 -12.57 -10.95 -6.63
N TYR A 121 -13.64 -11.55 -6.10
CA TYR A 121 -14.99 -11.34 -6.59
C TYR A 121 -15.63 -10.14 -5.89
N ARG A 122 -16.45 -9.40 -6.61
CA ARG A 122 -17.10 -8.18 -6.10
C ARG A 122 -18.15 -8.46 -5.02
N ARG A 123 -18.82 -9.62 -5.10
CA ARG A 123 -19.92 -9.98 -4.19
C ARG A 123 -19.68 -11.33 -3.54
N ALA A 124 -20.15 -11.47 -2.32
CA ALA A 124 -20.20 -12.76 -1.66
C ALA A 124 -21.13 -13.74 -2.39
N SER A 125 -20.84 -15.03 -2.30
CA SER A 125 -21.62 -16.11 -2.86
C SER A 125 -21.57 -17.33 -1.93
N LYS A 126 -22.20 -18.44 -2.29
CA LYS A 126 -22.14 -19.69 -1.51
C LYS A 126 -20.72 -20.25 -1.36
N THR A 127 -19.79 -19.86 -2.23
CA THR A 127 -18.41 -20.38 -2.28
C THR A 127 -17.35 -19.29 -2.23
N TYR A 128 -17.72 -18.05 -1.93
CA TYR A 128 -16.81 -16.92 -1.81
C TYR A 128 -17.31 -15.95 -0.75
N HIS A 129 -16.48 -15.68 0.25
CA HIS A 129 -16.82 -14.85 1.41
C HIS A 129 -15.79 -13.74 1.66
N GLY A 130 -14.98 -13.38 0.65
CA GLY A 130 -13.95 -12.34 0.78
C GLY A 130 -12.53 -12.88 0.94
N GLU A 131 -12.31 -14.19 0.84
CA GLU A 131 -10.99 -14.84 1.06
C GLU A 131 -9.88 -14.27 0.17
N ARG A 132 -10.26 -13.64 -0.95
CA ARG A 132 -9.32 -13.02 -1.89
C ARG A 132 -9.26 -11.51 -1.80
N HIS A 133 -10.06 -10.87 -0.93
CA HIS A 133 -9.84 -9.48 -0.53
C HIS A 133 -8.58 -9.42 0.32
N LEU A 134 -7.85 -8.33 0.23
CA LEU A 134 -6.66 -8.09 1.03
C LEU A 134 -6.96 -6.93 1.96
N THR A 135 -7.37 -7.26 3.19
CA THR A 135 -7.73 -6.26 4.21
C THR A 135 -6.53 -5.44 4.64
N ASP A 136 -6.76 -4.25 5.15
CA ASP A 136 -5.73 -3.39 5.72
C ASP A 136 -5.02 -4.05 6.90
N ASP A 137 -5.71 -4.83 7.73
CA ASP A 137 -5.13 -5.64 8.78
C ASP A 137 -4.12 -6.66 8.25
N GLU A 138 -4.50 -7.41 7.21
CA GLU A 138 -3.58 -8.36 6.58
C GLU A 138 -2.39 -7.66 5.94
N LEU A 139 -2.61 -6.50 5.30
CA LEU A 139 -1.55 -5.65 4.76
C LEU A 139 -0.61 -5.17 5.87
N ASN A 140 -1.16 -4.75 7.01
CA ASN A 140 -0.41 -4.27 8.15
C ASN A 140 0.57 -5.33 8.70
N VAL A 141 0.20 -6.61 8.69
CA VAL A 141 1.12 -7.70 9.05
C VAL A 141 2.37 -7.71 8.16
N TYR A 142 2.19 -7.64 6.83
CA TYR A 142 3.31 -7.70 5.90
C TYR A 142 4.14 -6.41 5.88
N LEU A 143 3.48 -5.25 6.00
CA LEU A 143 4.16 -3.96 6.06
C LEU A 143 4.98 -3.83 7.34
N ASN A 144 4.47 -4.31 8.48
CA ASN A 144 5.22 -4.38 9.73
C ASN A 144 6.41 -5.36 9.63
N ALA A 145 6.26 -6.49 8.93
CA ALA A 145 7.38 -7.38 8.67
C ALA A 145 8.50 -6.68 7.88
N ILE A 146 8.16 -5.91 6.84
CA ILE A 146 9.10 -5.07 6.09
C ILE A 146 9.72 -4.04 7.02
N ARG A 147 8.90 -3.32 7.81
CA ARG A 147 9.33 -2.26 8.72
C ARG A 147 10.33 -2.76 9.77
N ASN A 148 10.08 -3.95 10.33
CA ASN A 148 10.99 -4.58 11.29
C ASN A 148 12.35 -4.91 10.65
N ARG A 149 12.36 -5.36 9.40
CA ARG A 149 13.60 -5.68 8.67
C ARG A 149 14.44 -4.46 8.36
N ILE A 150 13.81 -3.36 7.93
CA ILE A 150 14.54 -2.12 7.61
C ILE A 150 14.95 -1.34 8.86
N GLY A 151 14.32 -1.57 10.01
CA GLY A 151 14.66 -0.98 11.30
C GLY A 151 14.51 0.54 11.36
N ALA A 152 14.91 1.15 12.48
CA ALA A 152 14.68 2.56 12.76
C ALA A 152 15.26 3.54 11.71
N LYS A 153 16.37 3.17 11.06
CA LYS A 153 17.02 3.99 10.02
C LYS A 153 16.42 3.81 8.63
N GLY A 154 15.62 2.75 8.42
CA GLY A 154 14.92 2.50 7.15
C GLY A 154 13.74 3.43 6.97
N LYS A 155 13.30 3.57 5.72
CA LYS A 155 12.13 4.38 5.35
C LYS A 155 11.14 3.50 4.57
N LEU A 156 9.86 3.57 4.92
CA LEU A 156 8.79 2.88 4.20
C LEU A 156 7.72 3.89 3.81
N LEU A 157 7.41 3.96 2.52
CA LEU A 157 6.35 4.77 1.95
C LEU A 157 5.36 3.87 1.22
N VAL A 158 4.10 3.95 1.60
CA VAL A 158 2.98 3.27 0.95
C VAL A 158 2.13 4.31 0.22
N VAL A 159 1.77 4.04 -1.02
CA VAL A 159 0.88 4.91 -1.81
C VAL A 159 -0.30 4.08 -2.29
N ILE A 160 -1.50 4.57 -2.02
CA ILE A 160 -2.76 3.89 -2.33
C ILE A 160 -3.58 4.79 -3.25
N ASP A 161 -3.60 4.46 -4.54
CA ASP A 161 -4.44 5.12 -5.54
C ASP A 161 -5.68 4.25 -5.80
N ALA A 162 -6.48 4.12 -4.75
CA ALA A 162 -7.75 3.39 -4.68
C ALA A 162 -8.73 4.16 -3.79
N CYS A 163 -9.98 3.71 -3.76
CA CYS A 163 -11.02 4.23 -2.88
C CYS A 163 -11.83 3.05 -2.33
N HIS A 164 -12.16 3.09 -1.05
CA HIS A 164 -12.95 2.05 -0.40
C HIS A 164 -14.45 2.40 -0.39
N SER A 165 -14.80 3.65 -0.70
CA SER A 165 -16.18 4.12 -0.87
C SER A 165 -16.37 4.70 -2.28
N GLY A 166 -17.58 4.63 -2.82
CA GLY A 166 -17.93 5.26 -4.08
C GLY A 166 -18.91 4.46 -4.90
N ASP A 167 -19.89 5.16 -5.50
CA ASP A 167 -20.75 4.50 -6.48
C ASP A 167 -19.90 4.11 -7.71
N GLY A 168 -19.75 2.82 -7.92
CA GLY A 168 -19.05 2.26 -9.07
C GLY A 168 -19.72 2.59 -10.41
N THR A 169 -20.65 3.54 -10.42
CA THR A 169 -21.29 4.05 -11.62
C THR A 169 -20.34 5.03 -12.31
N ARG A 170 -20.28 4.98 -13.62
CA ARG A 170 -19.74 6.11 -14.39
C ARG A 170 -20.63 7.30 -14.07
N GLY A 171 -20.06 8.37 -13.52
CA GLY A 171 -20.77 9.64 -13.40
C GLY A 171 -21.33 10.06 -14.77
N ASP A 172 -22.34 10.93 -14.77
CA ASP A 172 -22.99 11.44 -15.99
C ASP A 172 -22.00 11.95 -17.06
N ASP A 173 -20.79 12.32 -16.63
CA ASP A 173 -19.71 12.82 -17.48
C ASP A 173 -18.67 11.76 -17.93
N GLY A 174 -18.94 10.47 -17.75
CA GLY A 174 -18.01 9.39 -18.11
C GLY A 174 -16.78 9.32 -17.18
N GLU A 175 -16.89 9.77 -15.95
CA GLU A 175 -15.86 9.64 -14.90
C GLU A 175 -15.73 8.17 -14.49
N VAL A 176 -14.50 7.75 -14.15
CA VAL A 176 -14.18 6.39 -13.73
C VAL A 176 -13.74 6.44 -12.27
N ALA A 177 -14.51 5.81 -11.39
CA ALA A 177 -14.22 5.68 -9.97
C ALA A 177 -13.43 4.39 -9.67
N ARG A 178 -12.52 4.48 -8.70
CA ARG A 178 -11.68 3.35 -8.23
C ARG A 178 -12.17 2.73 -6.93
N GLY A 179 -13.46 2.74 -6.71
CA GLY A 179 -14.11 2.13 -5.55
C GLY A 179 -15.53 1.74 -5.87
N VAL A 180 -16.17 1.06 -4.94
CA VAL A 180 -17.57 0.66 -5.01
C VAL A 180 -18.26 0.97 -3.69
N GLU A 181 -19.56 1.30 -3.74
CA GLU A 181 -20.40 1.50 -2.54
C GLU A 181 -20.81 0.18 -1.90
N ASP A 182 -20.85 -0.90 -2.70
CA ASP A 182 -21.26 -2.20 -2.20
C ASP A 182 -20.24 -2.70 -1.18
N THR A 183 -20.63 -2.82 0.08
CA THR A 183 -19.84 -3.51 1.10
C THR A 183 -19.97 -5.02 0.91
N LEU A 184 -18.86 -5.75 1.00
CA LEU A 184 -18.88 -7.21 1.00
C LEU A 184 -19.27 -7.70 2.39
N MET A 185 -20.56 -7.96 2.58
CA MET A 185 -21.08 -8.48 3.86
C MET A 185 -20.78 -9.97 3.99
N VAL A 186 -20.18 -10.34 5.12
CA VAL A 186 -19.82 -11.72 5.47
C VAL A 186 -20.61 -12.14 6.70
N ASP A 187 -21.25 -13.31 6.66
CA ASP A 187 -21.95 -13.83 7.82
C ASP A 187 -20.98 -14.30 8.93
N SER A 188 -21.46 -14.40 10.15
CA SER A 188 -20.63 -14.66 11.34
C SER A 188 -19.87 -15.99 11.29
N VAL A 189 -20.38 -17.00 10.59
CA VAL A 189 -19.71 -18.31 10.47
C VAL A 189 -18.50 -18.20 9.55
N ASN A 190 -18.69 -17.55 8.40
CA ASN A 190 -17.62 -17.34 7.42
C ASN A 190 -16.61 -16.29 7.90
N ALA A 191 -17.05 -15.24 8.60
CA ALA A 191 -16.19 -14.25 9.24
C ALA A 191 -15.22 -14.91 10.23
N ARG A 192 -15.69 -15.86 11.04
CA ARG A 192 -14.84 -16.62 11.94
C ARG A 192 -13.76 -17.42 11.19
N GLY A 193 -14.10 -18.06 10.07
CA GLY A 193 -13.12 -18.78 9.25
C GLY A 193 -12.04 -17.86 8.66
N LEU A 194 -12.41 -16.65 8.23
CA LEU A 194 -11.48 -15.63 7.76
C LEU A 194 -10.56 -15.15 8.89
N TYR A 195 -11.11 -14.91 10.08
CA TYR A 195 -10.34 -14.54 11.27
C TYR A 195 -9.30 -15.60 11.63
N GLU A 196 -9.69 -16.87 11.69
CA GLU A 196 -8.77 -17.97 12.01
C GLU A 196 -7.63 -18.08 10.98
N ALA A 197 -7.94 -17.88 9.69
CA ALA A 197 -6.93 -17.85 8.63
C ALA A 197 -5.97 -16.66 8.78
N PHE A 198 -6.47 -15.49 9.13
CA PHE A 198 -5.68 -14.31 9.40
C PHE A 198 -4.74 -14.51 10.61
N GLU A 199 -5.26 -14.98 11.75
CA GLU A 199 -4.44 -15.21 12.95
C GLU A 199 -3.31 -16.21 12.69
N MET A 200 -3.54 -17.22 11.86
CA MET A 200 -2.48 -18.12 11.41
C MET A 200 -1.39 -17.36 10.63
N VAL A 201 -1.75 -16.47 9.73
CA VAL A 201 -0.78 -15.64 9.00
C VAL A 201 -0.06 -14.70 9.95
N ARG A 202 -0.79 -14.01 10.82
CA ARG A 202 -0.24 -13.08 11.80
C ARG A 202 0.80 -13.73 12.71
N SER A 203 0.52 -14.94 13.22
CA SER A 203 1.44 -15.67 14.09
C SER A 203 2.80 -15.98 13.43
N LEU A 204 2.85 -16.09 12.12
CA LEU A 204 4.09 -16.35 11.38
C LEU A 204 5.00 -15.12 11.28
N PHE A 205 4.45 -13.89 11.42
CA PHE A 205 5.17 -12.64 11.18
C PHE A 205 5.33 -11.78 12.43
N VAL A 206 4.33 -11.77 13.29
CA VAL A 206 4.37 -11.11 14.59
C VAL A 206 4.84 -12.17 15.60
N GLY A 207 6.16 -12.38 15.67
CA GLY A 207 6.76 -13.35 16.58
C GLY A 207 6.29 -13.09 18.01
N ASP A 208 5.41 -13.93 18.50
CA ASP A 208 5.22 -14.09 19.93
C ASP A 208 6.32 -15.02 20.43
N ASN A 209 6.95 -14.68 21.55
CA ASN A 209 7.98 -15.49 22.20
C ASN A 209 7.40 -16.85 22.68
N GLY A 210 6.82 -17.63 21.75
CA GLY A 210 6.41 -19.02 21.95
C GLY A 210 5.20 -19.27 22.84
N LYS A 211 4.35 -18.25 23.09
CA LYS A 211 3.11 -18.43 23.87
C LYS A 211 1.95 -17.75 23.15
N VAL A 212 1.27 -18.50 22.29
CA VAL A 212 -0.10 -18.18 21.87
C VAL A 212 -0.98 -18.30 23.13
N LYS A 213 -1.14 -17.21 23.86
CA LYS A 213 -2.30 -17.08 24.74
C LYS A 213 -3.49 -16.76 23.85
N VAL A 214 -4.36 -17.72 23.66
CA VAL A 214 -5.74 -17.45 23.30
C VAL A 214 -6.36 -16.71 24.50
N VAL A 215 -6.17 -15.40 24.53
CA VAL A 215 -6.83 -14.51 25.46
C VAL A 215 -7.86 -13.76 24.62
N ASN A 216 -9.07 -13.68 25.13
CA ASN A 216 -10.17 -12.82 24.64
C ASN A 216 -9.85 -11.30 24.66
N ASP A 217 -8.63 -10.93 24.32
CA ASP A 217 -8.26 -9.55 24.10
C ASP A 217 -8.34 -9.29 22.60
N LYS A 218 -9.29 -8.46 22.17
CA LYS A 218 -9.35 -7.87 20.83
C LYS A 218 -7.92 -7.48 20.45
N ALA A 219 -7.40 -8.07 19.40
CA ALA A 219 -6.04 -7.80 18.97
C ALA A 219 -5.97 -6.31 18.58
N LYS A 220 -5.13 -5.53 19.27
CA LYS A 220 -4.95 -4.13 18.91
C LYS A 220 -4.40 -4.05 17.48
N PRO A 221 -4.91 -3.13 16.65
CA PRO A 221 -4.36 -2.87 15.33
C PRO A 221 -2.85 -2.67 15.41
N LEU A 222 -2.11 -3.22 14.44
CA LEU A 222 -0.67 -2.99 14.36
C LEU A 222 -0.40 -1.54 13.97
N ALA A 223 0.43 -0.86 14.75
CA ALA A 223 0.78 0.53 14.48
C ALA A 223 1.39 0.71 13.09
N GLU A 224 0.91 1.71 12.33
CA GLU A 224 1.44 2.11 11.02
C GLU A 224 2.75 2.89 11.16
N ARG A 225 3.85 2.17 11.39
CA ARG A 225 5.20 2.76 11.55
C ARG A 225 5.86 3.09 10.21
N TRP A 226 5.11 3.73 9.31
CA TRP A 226 5.55 4.21 8.00
C TRP A 226 4.75 5.45 7.60
N ILE A 227 4.92 5.93 6.39
CA ILE A 227 4.06 6.97 5.81
C ILE A 227 3.17 6.32 4.76
N THR A 228 1.86 6.57 4.85
CA THR A 228 0.86 6.21 3.83
C THR A 228 0.35 7.49 3.16
N ILE A 229 0.22 7.48 1.83
CA ILE A 229 -0.50 8.49 1.06
C ILE A 229 -1.66 7.81 0.36
N SER A 230 -2.88 8.21 0.69
CA SER A 230 -4.11 7.73 0.06
C SER A 230 -4.70 8.78 -0.88
N ALA A 231 -5.36 8.33 -1.94
CA ALA A 231 -5.89 9.21 -2.98
C ALA A 231 -7.01 10.14 -2.53
N CYS A 232 -7.77 9.73 -1.52
CA CYS A 232 -8.87 10.48 -0.96
C CYS A 232 -9.08 10.08 0.51
N ARG A 233 -9.99 10.79 1.20
CA ARG A 233 -10.49 10.41 2.52
C ARG A 233 -11.43 9.21 2.38
N SER A 234 -11.70 8.51 3.49
CA SER A 234 -12.61 7.34 3.51
C SER A 234 -14.04 7.67 3.05
N ASP A 235 -14.50 8.92 3.27
CA ASP A 235 -15.81 9.44 2.87
C ASP A 235 -15.86 9.99 1.43
N GLN A 236 -14.79 9.85 0.64
CA GLN A 236 -14.66 10.44 -0.69
C GLN A 236 -14.38 9.40 -1.76
N VAL A 237 -14.66 9.76 -3.01
CA VAL A 237 -14.44 8.92 -4.19
C VAL A 237 -13.13 9.28 -4.89
N ASN A 238 -12.32 8.27 -5.20
CA ASN A 238 -11.15 8.42 -6.05
C ASN A 238 -11.56 8.29 -7.52
N ILE A 239 -11.44 9.38 -8.26
CA ILE A 239 -11.81 9.47 -9.68
C ILE A 239 -10.55 9.59 -10.53
N GLU A 240 -10.50 8.88 -11.66
CA GLU A 240 -9.41 8.95 -12.62
C GLU A 240 -9.37 10.27 -13.40
N MET A 241 -8.19 10.61 -13.92
CA MET A 241 -8.06 11.65 -14.92
C MET A 241 -8.55 11.17 -16.29
N LYS A 242 -9.15 12.07 -17.07
CA LYS A 242 -9.58 11.77 -18.45
C LYS A 242 -8.42 11.83 -19.45
N LYS A 243 -7.46 12.77 -19.25
CA LYS A 243 -6.30 12.99 -20.13
C LYS A 243 -5.08 13.42 -19.31
N PRO A 244 -4.03 12.58 -19.17
CA PRO A 244 -4.01 11.15 -19.54
C PRO A 244 -4.99 10.34 -18.67
N THR A 245 -5.40 9.17 -19.16
CA THR A 245 -6.30 8.28 -18.41
C THR A 245 -5.48 7.49 -17.39
N VAL A 246 -5.39 8.00 -16.17
CA VAL A 246 -4.59 7.49 -15.04
C VAL A 246 -5.18 7.95 -13.71
N GLY A 247 -4.71 7.39 -12.60
CA GLY A 247 -5.07 7.86 -11.26
C GLY A 247 -4.60 9.29 -11.00
N LYS A 248 -5.46 10.11 -10.40
CA LYS A 248 -5.11 11.51 -10.11
C LYS A 248 -3.97 11.63 -9.12
N LEU A 249 -3.96 10.81 -8.07
CA LEU A 249 -2.87 10.81 -7.09
C LEU A 249 -1.55 10.42 -7.75
N THR A 250 -1.54 9.32 -8.51
CA THR A 250 -0.35 8.85 -9.21
C THR A 250 0.22 9.91 -10.15
N TYR A 251 -0.64 10.54 -10.93
CA TYR A 251 -0.19 11.60 -11.85
C TYR A 251 0.29 12.85 -11.11
N ALA A 252 -0.39 13.23 -10.02
CA ALA A 252 0.03 14.36 -9.19
C ALA A 252 1.43 14.13 -8.60
N LEU A 253 1.69 12.93 -8.05
CA LEU A 253 3.00 12.53 -7.54
C LEU A 253 4.07 12.59 -8.63
N TRP A 254 3.80 11.99 -9.80
CA TRP A 254 4.72 11.99 -10.93
C TRP A 254 5.07 13.41 -11.40
N LYS A 255 4.08 14.29 -11.47
CA LYS A 255 4.25 15.67 -11.90
C LYS A 255 5.05 16.48 -10.88
N GLU A 256 4.68 16.41 -9.60
CA GLU A 256 5.34 17.17 -8.53
C GLU A 256 6.82 16.77 -8.37
N LEU A 257 7.11 15.48 -8.49
CA LEU A 257 8.47 14.95 -8.35
C LEU A 257 9.34 15.09 -9.60
N LYS A 258 8.77 15.59 -10.70
CA LYS A 258 9.53 15.79 -11.95
C LYS A 258 10.58 16.88 -11.82
N ASP A 259 10.26 17.95 -11.10
CA ASP A 259 11.09 19.14 -10.99
C ASP A 259 12.20 18.98 -9.93
N GLY A 260 12.17 17.92 -9.13
CA GLY A 260 13.27 17.52 -8.23
C GLY A 260 13.45 18.42 -7.00
N GLU A 261 12.45 19.24 -6.64
CA GLU A 261 12.51 20.12 -5.48
C GLU A 261 12.24 19.33 -4.18
N LYS A 262 13.18 19.40 -3.22
CA LYS A 262 12.99 18.81 -1.89
C LYS A 262 12.24 19.78 -0.97
N VAL A 263 11.07 19.33 -0.51
CA VAL A 263 10.20 20.10 0.39
C VAL A 263 9.72 19.21 1.55
N GLY A 264 9.29 19.83 2.63
CA GLY A 264 8.70 19.11 3.77
C GLY A 264 7.34 18.49 3.42
N ASN A 265 6.94 17.46 4.18
CA ASN A 265 5.71 16.70 3.96
C ASN A 265 4.45 17.58 3.87
N GLY A 266 4.35 18.62 4.69
CA GLY A 266 3.21 19.55 4.68
C GLY A 266 3.07 20.30 3.35
N GLU A 267 4.17 20.89 2.86
CA GLU A 267 4.17 21.61 1.57
C GLU A 267 3.98 20.64 0.41
N PHE A 268 4.60 19.47 0.45
CA PHE A 268 4.41 18.43 -0.55
C PHE A 268 2.93 18.06 -0.70
N MET A 269 2.26 17.71 0.40
CA MET A 269 0.84 17.36 0.37
C MET A 269 -0.07 18.53 -0.04
N LYS A 270 0.29 19.77 0.32
CA LYS A 270 -0.44 20.97 -0.14
C LYS A 270 -0.39 21.10 -1.67
N ARG A 271 0.77 20.83 -2.29
CA ARG A 271 0.94 20.86 -3.75
C ARG A 271 0.16 19.74 -4.43
N ILE A 272 0.22 18.51 -3.89
CA ILE A 272 -0.55 17.36 -4.37
C ILE A 272 -2.06 17.65 -4.32
N ARG A 273 -2.59 18.11 -3.17
CA ARG A 273 -3.99 18.47 -3.02
C ARG A 273 -4.43 19.57 -3.99
N ARG A 274 -3.60 20.61 -4.17
CA ARG A 274 -3.88 21.69 -5.13
C ARG A 274 -4.00 21.15 -6.55
N PHE A 275 -3.14 20.22 -6.95
CA PHE A 275 -3.22 19.60 -8.26
C PHE A 275 -4.49 18.76 -8.42
N VAL A 276 -4.77 17.86 -7.47
CA VAL A 276 -5.93 16.96 -7.50
C VAL A 276 -7.24 17.77 -7.52
N ASN A 277 -7.36 18.84 -6.72
CA ASN A 277 -8.56 19.66 -6.64
C ASN A 277 -8.77 20.55 -7.90
N ARG A 278 -7.68 20.90 -8.62
CA ARG A 278 -7.79 21.63 -9.89
C ARG A 278 -8.14 20.74 -11.08
N SER A 279 -7.92 19.45 -10.93
CA SER A 279 -8.30 18.48 -11.95
C SER A 279 -9.81 18.34 -11.89
N SER A 280 -10.52 18.87 -12.89
CA SER A 280 -11.98 18.89 -12.91
C SER A 280 -12.58 17.52 -12.65
N CYS A 281 -13.37 17.42 -11.61
CA CYS A 281 -14.23 16.27 -11.33
C CYS A 281 -15.51 16.77 -10.63
N SER A 282 -16.56 16.02 -10.77
CA SER A 282 -17.88 16.32 -10.17
C SER A 282 -17.87 16.20 -8.66
N ARG A 283 -16.87 15.50 -8.07
CA ARG A 283 -16.82 15.17 -6.64
C ARG A 283 -15.51 15.60 -6.00
N PRO A 284 -15.53 16.04 -4.72
CA PRO A 284 -14.32 16.41 -4.01
C PRO A 284 -13.43 15.19 -3.79
N GLN A 285 -12.13 15.37 -4.01
CA GLN A 285 -11.12 14.34 -3.77
C GLN A 285 -9.92 14.99 -3.05
N GLN A 286 -9.70 14.60 -1.82
CA GLN A 286 -8.63 15.17 -1.00
C GLN A 286 -7.62 14.09 -0.59
N PRO A 287 -6.44 14.04 -1.21
CA PRO A 287 -5.37 13.14 -0.77
C PRO A 287 -5.00 13.37 0.69
N VAL A 288 -4.81 12.28 1.41
CA VAL A 288 -4.43 12.26 2.82
C VAL A 288 -3.08 11.59 3.02
N MET A 289 -2.42 11.96 4.11
CA MET A 289 -1.16 11.36 4.54
C MET A 289 -1.32 10.95 5.99
N THR A 290 -1.04 9.69 6.29
CA THR A 290 -1.14 9.08 7.62
C THR A 290 0.14 8.35 7.98
N GLY A 291 0.22 7.87 9.21
CA GLY A 291 1.31 7.05 9.74
C GLY A 291 2.22 7.75 10.74
N GLU A 292 2.86 6.97 11.60
CA GLU A 292 3.69 7.46 12.71
C GLU A 292 5.04 8.05 12.27
N ASP A 293 5.46 7.79 11.03
CA ASP A 293 6.76 8.24 10.54
C ASP A 293 6.72 9.60 9.82
N ILE A 294 5.56 10.30 9.81
CA ILE A 294 5.39 11.60 9.13
C ILE A 294 6.39 12.66 9.59
N GLY A 295 6.72 12.65 10.88
CA GLY A 295 7.71 13.58 11.48
C GLY A 295 9.17 13.11 11.38
N LYS A 296 9.44 11.89 10.90
CA LYS A 296 10.78 11.29 10.93
C LYS A 296 11.57 11.50 9.63
N TYR A 297 10.89 11.60 8.49
CA TYR A 297 11.52 11.84 7.19
C TYR A 297 10.51 12.44 6.19
N ASN A 298 11.02 13.08 5.15
CA ASN A 298 10.19 13.62 4.09
C ASN A 298 10.04 12.63 2.93
N ILE A 299 8.89 12.66 2.27
CA ILE A 299 8.60 11.88 1.05
C ILE A 299 9.61 12.21 -0.04
N THR A 300 9.97 13.49 -0.15
CA THR A 300 10.96 13.98 -1.12
C THR A 300 12.36 13.41 -0.88
N ASP A 301 12.72 13.02 0.36
CA ASP A 301 14.00 12.32 0.65
C ASP A 301 14.01 10.88 0.11
N ILE A 302 12.83 10.29 -0.10
CA ILE A 302 12.67 8.96 -0.70
C ILE A 302 12.69 9.05 -2.21
N LEU A 303 11.92 10.00 -2.78
CA LEU A 303 11.54 10.04 -4.19
C LEU A 303 12.34 11.04 -5.04
N ILE A 304 13.21 11.84 -4.43
CA ILE A 304 14.15 12.73 -5.11
C ILE A 304 15.58 12.32 -4.74
N LYS A 305 16.49 12.35 -5.73
CA LYS A 305 17.92 12.09 -5.51
C LYS A 305 18.60 13.23 -4.79
#